data_7487003128bb227b8c07b325b7a37cb3
#
_entry.id   7487003128bb227b8c07b325b7a37cb3
#
_cell.length_a   1.000
_cell.length_b   1.000
_cell.length_c   1.000
_cell.angle_alpha   90.00
_cell.angle_beta   90.00
_cell.angle_gamma   90.00
#
_symmetry.space_group_name_H-M   'P 1'
#
loop_
_entity.id
_entity.type
_entity.pdbx_description
1 polymer ?
#
loop_
_entity_poly.entity_id
_entity_poly.type
_entity_poly.pdbx_seq_one_letter_code
_entity_poly.pdbx_strand_id
1 'polypeptide(L)'
;LRPYTTMPADFQQFWENEKAELAKFPLTYTKEHVKKYSTDQIDCYLIKLQVNQRGQSIYGYLFYPKKEGKYPVVLCPPGAGIKTIKEPLRHKYYAEQGCIRFEIEIHGLNPEMSEEEFKEISAAFNGRENGYLSNGLDSRDNYYMKRVYLACVRSIDLLTSLPEWDGKNVIVQGG
;
A
#
# COMPACT_ATOMS: atom_id res chain seq x y z
N LEU A 1 -8.13 20.00 20.16
CA LEU A 1 -9.30 19.30 19.61
C LEU A 1 -9.66 18.16 20.56
N ARG A 2 -10.91 18.09 21.02
CA ARG A 2 -11.42 16.92 21.76
C ARG A 2 -12.11 15.99 20.75
N PRO A 3 -11.93 14.65 20.88
CA PRO A 3 -12.71 13.70 20.06
C PRO A 3 -14.20 13.92 20.26
N TYR A 4 -14.97 13.85 19.19
CA TYR A 4 -16.42 13.99 19.25
C TYR A 4 -17.10 12.68 19.65
N THR A 5 -16.42 11.56 19.44
CA THR A 5 -16.88 10.22 19.78
C THR A 5 -15.85 9.51 20.65
N THR A 6 -16.32 8.60 21.49
CA THR A 6 -15.42 7.69 22.23
C THR A 6 -14.99 6.54 21.32
N MET A 7 -13.78 6.05 21.54
CA MET A 7 -13.31 4.82 20.90
C MET A 7 -14.22 3.65 21.33
N PRO A 8 -14.70 2.81 20.38
CA PRO A 8 -15.44 1.60 20.73
C PRO A 8 -14.67 0.72 21.71
N ALA A 9 -15.36 0.10 22.66
CA ALA A 9 -14.72 -0.73 23.70
C ALA A 9 -13.96 -1.93 23.14
N ASP A 10 -14.40 -2.45 21.99
CA ASP A 10 -13.82 -3.59 21.30
C ASP A 10 -12.88 -3.22 20.14
N PHE A 11 -12.49 -1.93 20.03
CA PHE A 11 -11.66 -1.44 18.91
C PHE A 11 -10.35 -2.23 18.75
N GLN A 12 -9.63 -2.42 19.84
CA GLN A 12 -8.36 -3.14 19.81
C GLN A 12 -8.57 -4.61 19.43
N GLN A 13 -9.52 -5.27 20.07
CA GLN A 13 -9.83 -6.68 19.81
C GLN A 13 -10.27 -6.90 18.36
N PHE A 14 -11.07 -6.00 17.80
CA PHE A 14 -11.47 -6.05 16.40
C PHE A 14 -10.25 -6.09 15.48
N TRP A 15 -9.30 -5.15 15.63
CA TRP A 15 -8.12 -5.10 14.77
C TRP A 15 -7.13 -6.23 15.00
N GLU A 16 -7.04 -6.74 16.23
CA GLU A 16 -6.23 -7.94 16.52
C GLU A 16 -6.80 -9.16 15.81
N ASN A 17 -8.11 -9.35 15.83
CA ASN A 17 -8.78 -10.44 15.12
C ASN A 17 -8.58 -10.30 13.59
N GLU A 18 -8.76 -9.12 13.03
CA GLU A 18 -8.58 -8.88 11.59
C GLU A 18 -7.13 -9.14 11.14
N LYS A 19 -6.16 -8.73 11.92
CA LYS A 19 -4.73 -9.03 11.65
C LYS A 19 -4.44 -10.54 11.78
N ALA A 20 -5.05 -11.21 12.75
CA ALA A 20 -4.92 -12.65 12.90
C ALA A 20 -5.51 -13.41 11.71
N GLU A 21 -6.67 -12.98 11.19
CA GLU A 21 -7.26 -13.55 9.97
C GLU A 21 -6.36 -13.29 8.75
N LEU A 22 -5.80 -12.09 8.64
CA LEU A 22 -4.86 -11.73 7.59
C LEU A 22 -3.61 -12.62 7.59
N ALA A 23 -3.10 -12.96 8.78
CA ALA A 23 -1.90 -13.79 8.96
C ALA A 23 -2.10 -15.27 8.59
N LYS A 24 -3.35 -15.74 8.44
CA LYS A 24 -3.64 -17.15 8.09
C LYS A 24 -3.24 -17.53 6.66
N PHE A 25 -3.11 -16.60 5.76
CA PHE A 25 -2.64 -16.89 4.41
C PHE A 25 -1.22 -16.35 4.17
N PRO A 26 -0.42 -17.04 3.34
CA PRO A 26 0.96 -16.67 3.12
C PRO A 26 1.08 -15.28 2.48
N LEU A 27 2.20 -14.62 2.74
CA LEU A 27 2.57 -13.39 2.03
C LEU A 27 2.80 -13.73 0.55
N THR A 28 1.91 -13.27 -0.31
CA THR A 28 1.90 -13.58 -1.75
C THR A 28 1.98 -12.31 -2.56
N TYR A 29 3.01 -12.21 -3.38
CA TYR A 29 3.19 -11.06 -4.28
C TYR A 29 4.00 -11.43 -5.52
N THR A 30 3.86 -10.63 -6.57
CA THR A 30 4.78 -10.63 -7.70
C THR A 30 5.70 -9.43 -7.62
N LYS A 31 6.92 -9.58 -8.15
CA LYS A 31 7.95 -8.54 -8.16
C LYS A 31 8.55 -8.46 -9.56
N GLU A 32 8.28 -7.37 -10.26
CA GLU A 32 8.72 -7.14 -11.63
C GLU A 32 9.66 -5.93 -11.67
N HIS A 33 10.86 -6.11 -12.23
CA HIS A 33 11.83 -5.04 -12.34
C HIS A 33 11.40 -3.99 -13.38
N VAL A 34 11.35 -2.72 -12.96
CA VAL A 34 10.94 -1.59 -13.81
C VAL A 34 12.17 -0.77 -14.20
N LYS A 35 12.80 -1.20 -15.29
CA LYS A 35 14.05 -0.58 -15.77
C LYS A 35 13.93 0.92 -16.02
N LYS A 36 12.77 1.40 -16.55
CA LYS A 36 12.54 2.83 -16.83
C LYS A 36 12.55 3.73 -15.59
N TYR A 37 12.38 3.17 -14.39
CA TYR A 37 12.40 3.90 -13.12
C TYR A 37 13.60 3.54 -12.24
N SER A 38 14.47 2.67 -12.73
CA SER A 38 15.75 2.36 -12.09
C SER A 38 16.84 3.33 -12.56
N THR A 39 17.79 3.63 -11.69
CA THR A 39 18.94 4.52 -11.98
C THR A 39 20.24 3.81 -11.62
N ASP A 40 21.37 4.50 -11.68
CA ASP A 40 22.66 3.93 -11.25
C ASP A 40 22.71 3.67 -9.74
N GLN A 41 21.87 4.34 -8.94
CA GLN A 41 21.87 4.27 -7.49
C GLN A 41 20.73 3.42 -6.92
N ILE A 42 19.61 3.27 -7.63
CA ILE A 42 18.40 2.61 -7.14
C ILE A 42 17.81 1.65 -8.18
N ASP A 43 17.21 0.58 -7.69
CA ASP A 43 16.32 -0.29 -8.47
C ASP A 43 14.86 -0.05 -8.10
N CYS A 44 13.98 -0.12 -9.11
CA CYS A 44 12.54 -0.02 -8.96
C CYS A 44 11.88 -1.33 -9.37
N TYR A 45 10.92 -1.78 -8.56
CA TYR A 45 10.10 -2.95 -8.85
C TYR A 45 8.61 -2.60 -8.75
N LEU A 46 7.83 -3.06 -9.72
CA LEU A 46 6.38 -3.10 -9.62
C LEU A 46 6.00 -4.34 -8.79
N ILE A 47 5.27 -4.09 -7.73
CA ILE A 47 4.74 -5.13 -6.85
C ILE A 47 3.23 -5.23 -7.07
N LYS A 48 2.73 -6.46 -7.22
CA LYS A 48 1.32 -6.81 -7.05
C LYS A 48 1.21 -7.64 -5.78
N LEU A 49 0.63 -7.08 -4.74
CA LEU A 49 0.55 -7.69 -3.41
C LEU A 49 -0.87 -8.15 -3.12
N GLN A 50 -1.05 -9.44 -2.84
CA GLN A 50 -2.33 -9.99 -2.40
C GLN A 50 -2.64 -9.53 -0.97
N VAL A 51 -3.84 -8.97 -0.77
CA VAL A 51 -4.23 -8.34 0.50
C VAL A 51 -5.33 -9.07 1.26
N ASN A 52 -5.90 -10.12 0.69
CA ASN A 52 -6.86 -10.98 1.37
C ASN A 52 -6.93 -12.37 0.75
N GLN A 53 -7.66 -13.28 1.41
CA GLN A 53 -7.85 -14.67 0.98
C GLN A 53 -8.61 -14.81 -0.34
N ARG A 54 -9.38 -13.79 -0.75
CA ARG A 54 -10.15 -13.78 -2.00
C ARG A 54 -9.32 -13.42 -3.22
N GLY A 55 -8.02 -13.23 -3.07
CA GLY A 55 -7.10 -12.89 -4.15
C GLY A 55 -7.12 -11.42 -4.56
N GLN A 56 -7.78 -10.54 -3.82
CA GLN A 56 -7.69 -9.12 -4.07
C GLN A 56 -6.26 -8.64 -3.84
N SER A 57 -5.80 -7.74 -4.69
CA SER A 57 -4.44 -7.23 -4.66
C SER A 57 -4.43 -5.70 -4.72
N ILE A 58 -3.34 -5.13 -4.24
CA ILE A 58 -2.94 -3.75 -4.49
C ILE A 58 -1.65 -3.76 -5.31
N TYR A 59 -1.33 -2.61 -5.90
CA TYR A 59 -0.08 -2.41 -6.61
C TYR A 59 0.76 -1.33 -5.93
N GLY A 60 2.05 -1.35 -6.20
CA GLY A 60 2.94 -0.31 -5.74
C GLY A 60 4.32 -0.41 -6.38
N TYR A 61 5.07 0.68 -6.28
CA TYR A 61 6.46 0.70 -6.68
C TYR A 61 7.36 0.61 -5.45
N LEU A 62 8.24 -0.39 -5.47
CA LEU A 62 9.22 -0.66 -4.43
C LEU A 62 10.60 -0.24 -4.91
N PHE A 63 11.19 0.72 -4.24
CA PHE A 63 12.51 1.25 -4.54
C PHE A 63 13.54 0.75 -3.55
N TYR A 64 14.66 0.26 -4.08
CA TYR A 64 15.81 -0.21 -3.31
C TYR A 64 17.06 0.61 -3.62
N PRO A 65 17.89 0.92 -2.62
CA PRO A 65 19.28 1.28 -2.87
C PRO A 65 20.00 0.11 -3.56
N LYS A 66 20.78 0.38 -4.61
CA LYS A 66 21.61 -0.66 -5.27
C LYS A 66 22.82 -1.05 -4.43
N LYS A 67 23.27 -0.15 -3.56
CA LYS A 67 24.36 -0.47 -2.65
C LYS A 67 23.90 -1.56 -1.68
N GLU A 68 24.73 -2.57 -1.51
CA GLU A 68 24.49 -3.64 -0.54
C GLU A 68 24.46 -3.06 0.88
N GLY A 69 23.47 -3.50 1.69
CA GLY A 69 23.32 -3.00 3.06
C GLY A 69 22.00 -3.37 3.72
N LYS A 70 21.83 -2.84 4.93
CA LYS A 70 20.59 -2.93 5.69
C LYS A 70 19.97 -1.53 5.81
N TYR A 71 18.67 -1.43 5.57
CA TYR A 71 18.01 -0.15 5.39
C TYR A 71 16.71 -0.04 6.18
N PRO A 72 16.37 1.15 6.68
CA PRO A 72 15.02 1.43 7.13
C PRO A 72 14.03 1.25 5.98
N VAL A 73 12.80 0.88 6.30
CA VAL A 73 11.72 0.74 5.33
C VAL A 73 10.69 1.86 5.50
N VAL A 74 10.18 2.36 4.38
CA VAL A 74 9.20 3.46 4.33
C VAL A 74 8.00 3.03 3.51
N LEU A 75 6.83 2.94 4.14
CA LEU A 75 5.54 2.75 3.45
C LEU A 75 4.92 4.11 3.15
N CYS A 76 4.51 4.31 1.90
CA CYS A 76 3.86 5.53 1.44
C CYS A 76 2.47 5.22 0.88
N PRO A 77 1.41 5.24 1.72
CA PRO A 77 0.03 5.19 1.26
C PRO A 77 -0.35 6.47 0.50
N PRO A 78 -1.29 6.41 -0.46
CA PRO A 78 -1.73 7.58 -1.20
C PRO A 78 -2.62 8.49 -0.34
N GLY A 79 -2.73 9.76 -0.74
CA GLY A 79 -3.83 10.61 -0.30
C GLY A 79 -5.17 10.14 -0.89
N ALA A 80 -6.29 10.74 -0.44
CA ALA A 80 -7.64 10.41 -0.90
C ALA A 80 -7.81 10.58 -2.43
N GLY A 81 -8.73 9.82 -3.00
CA GLY A 81 -9.09 9.83 -4.43
C GLY A 81 -8.90 8.49 -5.12
N ILE A 82 -9.62 8.28 -6.22
CA ILE A 82 -9.42 7.14 -7.12
C ILE A 82 -8.28 7.49 -8.07
N LYS A 83 -7.11 6.95 -7.82
CA LYS A 83 -5.90 7.27 -8.57
C LYS A 83 -4.89 6.13 -8.54
N THR A 84 -4.00 6.15 -9.52
CA THR A 84 -2.80 5.31 -9.55
C THR A 84 -1.55 6.14 -9.25
N ILE A 85 -0.39 5.49 -9.25
CA ILE A 85 0.90 6.15 -9.07
C ILE A 85 1.38 6.65 -10.44
N LYS A 86 1.27 7.95 -10.70
CA LYS A 86 1.65 8.55 -11.98
C LYS A 86 3.11 9.05 -12.04
N GLU A 87 3.69 9.39 -10.90
CA GLU A 87 5.04 9.97 -10.80
C GLU A 87 5.92 9.17 -9.83
N PRO A 88 6.28 7.91 -10.15
CA PRO A 88 7.00 7.04 -9.21
C PRO A 88 8.35 7.62 -8.76
N LEU A 89 9.01 8.40 -9.62
CA LEU A 89 10.31 8.99 -9.32
C LEU A 89 10.25 10.26 -8.46
N ARG A 90 9.05 10.80 -8.19
CA ARG A 90 8.89 12.04 -7.43
C ARG A 90 9.62 12.03 -6.08
N HIS A 91 9.66 10.88 -5.42
CA HIS A 91 10.27 10.71 -4.11
C HIS A 91 11.41 9.68 -4.09
N LYS A 92 12.09 9.49 -5.24
CA LYS A 92 13.23 8.56 -5.38
C LYS A 92 14.36 8.83 -4.39
N TYR A 93 14.49 10.07 -3.93
CA TYR A 93 15.53 10.48 -2.98
C TYR A 93 15.53 9.69 -1.67
N TYR A 94 14.40 9.13 -1.25
CA TYR A 94 14.38 8.23 -0.09
C TYR A 94 15.29 7.01 -0.31
N ALA A 95 15.21 6.40 -1.48
CA ALA A 95 16.05 5.26 -1.81
C ALA A 95 17.49 5.68 -2.09
N GLU A 96 17.71 6.82 -2.75
CA GLU A 96 19.03 7.39 -2.98
C GLU A 96 19.75 7.73 -1.66
N GLN A 97 19.00 8.06 -0.60
CA GLN A 97 19.51 8.32 0.75
C GLN A 97 19.55 7.10 1.67
N GLY A 98 19.32 5.90 1.14
CA GLY A 98 19.45 4.66 1.89
C GLY A 98 18.21 4.22 2.65
N CYS A 99 17.03 4.35 2.04
CA CYS A 99 15.79 3.77 2.55
C CYS A 99 15.17 2.83 1.50
N ILE A 100 14.53 1.75 1.91
CA ILE A 100 13.66 0.97 1.05
C ILE A 100 12.28 1.64 1.10
N ARG A 101 11.79 2.14 -0.05
CA ARG A 101 10.52 2.87 -0.11
C ARG A 101 9.48 2.08 -0.91
N PHE A 102 8.31 1.88 -0.34
CA PHE A 102 7.18 1.26 -1.00
C PHE A 102 6.01 2.25 -1.10
N GLU A 103 5.79 2.78 -2.29
CA GLU A 103 4.64 3.62 -2.61
C GLU A 103 3.53 2.75 -3.17
N ILE A 104 2.36 2.76 -2.53
CA ILE A 104 1.22 1.92 -2.89
C ILE A 104 0.04 2.74 -3.41
N GLU A 105 -0.77 2.12 -4.27
CA GLU A 105 -2.16 2.47 -4.47
C GLU A 105 -3.04 1.53 -3.60
N ILE A 106 -4.32 1.84 -3.45
CA ILE A 106 -5.20 1.14 -2.49
C ILE A 106 -6.48 0.56 -3.10
N HIS A 107 -6.64 0.68 -4.40
CA HIS A 107 -7.88 0.30 -5.11
C HIS A 107 -7.73 -0.98 -5.93
N GLY A 108 -6.51 -1.48 -6.13
CA GLY A 108 -6.20 -2.58 -7.02
C GLY A 108 -5.99 -2.14 -8.47
N LEU A 109 -5.58 -0.89 -8.68
CA LEU A 109 -5.36 -0.29 -9.99
C LEU A 109 -3.90 -0.40 -10.39
N ASN A 110 -3.61 -1.20 -11.43
CA ASN A 110 -2.25 -1.32 -11.94
C ASN A 110 -1.75 0.05 -12.44
N PRO A 111 -0.63 0.59 -11.92
CA PRO A 111 -0.10 1.87 -12.37
C PRO A 111 0.31 1.91 -13.86
N GLU A 112 0.53 0.75 -14.45
CA GLU A 112 0.89 0.59 -15.88
C GLU A 112 -0.33 0.41 -16.80
N MET A 113 -1.58 0.49 -16.26
CA MET A 113 -2.79 0.42 -17.08
C MET A 113 -2.91 1.63 -18.01
N SER A 114 -3.65 1.46 -19.10
CA SER A 114 -3.95 2.57 -20.02
C SER A 114 -4.88 3.61 -19.38
N GLU A 115 -4.90 4.81 -19.94
CA GLU A 115 -5.82 5.85 -19.48
C GLU A 115 -7.29 5.48 -19.74
N GLU A 116 -7.56 4.73 -20.79
CA GLU A 116 -8.89 4.23 -21.13
C GLU A 116 -9.38 3.24 -20.07
N GLU A 117 -8.57 2.23 -19.74
CA GLU A 117 -8.86 1.28 -18.67
C GLU A 117 -9.07 1.99 -17.32
N PHE A 118 -8.23 2.97 -17.01
CA PHE A 118 -8.38 3.75 -15.79
C PHE A 118 -9.72 4.50 -15.75
N LYS A 119 -10.14 5.13 -16.86
CA LYS A 119 -11.42 5.85 -16.95
C LYS A 119 -12.60 4.91 -16.75
N GLU A 120 -12.59 3.73 -17.36
CA GLU A 120 -13.65 2.73 -17.21
C GLU A 120 -13.78 2.25 -15.76
N ILE A 121 -12.67 1.88 -15.14
CA ILE A 121 -12.67 1.42 -13.74
C ILE A 121 -13.06 2.55 -12.79
N SER A 122 -12.54 3.76 -13.00
CA SER A 122 -12.86 4.94 -12.18
C SER A 122 -14.35 5.29 -12.25
N ALA A 123 -14.98 5.14 -13.42
CA ALA A 123 -16.41 5.33 -13.59
C ALA A 123 -17.24 4.33 -12.76
N ALA A 124 -16.75 3.10 -12.57
CA ALA A 124 -17.39 2.08 -11.73
C ALA A 124 -17.44 2.47 -10.24
N PHE A 125 -16.62 3.40 -9.79
CA PHE A 125 -16.71 4.01 -8.45
C PHE A 125 -17.79 5.12 -8.36
N ASN A 126 -18.81 5.09 -9.25
CA ASN A 126 -19.94 6.03 -9.34
C ASN A 126 -19.56 7.48 -9.66
N GLY A 127 -18.46 7.69 -10.39
CA GLY A 127 -18.00 9.02 -10.84
C GLY A 127 -17.70 10.00 -9.69
N ARG A 128 -17.69 9.54 -8.45
CA ARG A 128 -17.33 10.35 -7.28
C ARG A 128 -15.93 9.98 -6.83
N GLU A 129 -15.01 10.89 -7.01
CA GLU A 129 -13.59 10.72 -6.68
C GLU A 129 -13.34 10.18 -5.26
N ASN A 130 -14.23 10.52 -4.31
CA ASN A 130 -14.15 10.06 -2.92
C ASN A 130 -15.36 9.18 -2.50
N GLY A 131 -16.16 8.68 -3.45
CA GLY A 131 -17.35 7.88 -3.15
C GLY A 131 -17.06 6.60 -2.36
N TYR A 132 -15.88 6.01 -2.54
CA TYR A 132 -15.46 4.82 -1.82
C TYR A 132 -15.34 5.03 -0.29
N LEU A 133 -15.16 6.26 0.18
CA LEU A 133 -15.05 6.56 1.62
C LEU A 133 -16.33 6.27 2.38
N SER A 134 -17.47 6.19 1.71
CA SER A 134 -18.76 5.84 2.30
C SER A 134 -19.21 4.41 2.01
N ASN A 135 -18.44 3.64 1.24
CA ASN A 135 -18.83 2.28 0.90
C ASN A 135 -18.79 1.36 2.12
N GLY A 136 -19.94 0.74 2.44
CA GLY A 136 -20.07 -0.21 3.53
C GLY A 136 -20.10 0.42 4.93
N LEU A 137 -20.41 1.71 5.06
CA LEU A 137 -20.50 2.40 6.37
C LEU A 137 -21.53 1.81 7.34
N ASP A 138 -22.50 1.04 6.84
CA ASP A 138 -23.51 0.32 7.62
C ASP A 138 -22.95 -0.87 8.40
N SER A 139 -21.75 -1.33 8.06
CA SER A 139 -21.09 -2.46 8.71
C SER A 139 -19.57 -2.29 8.74
N ARG A 140 -18.97 -2.33 9.93
CA ARG A 140 -17.51 -2.31 10.07
C ARG A 140 -16.81 -3.46 9.33
N ASP A 141 -17.48 -4.59 9.14
CA ASP A 141 -16.93 -5.75 8.43
C ASP A 141 -16.90 -5.54 6.92
N ASN A 142 -17.85 -4.77 6.37
CA ASN A 142 -17.96 -4.46 4.96
C ASN A 142 -17.35 -3.11 4.57
N TYR A 143 -16.96 -2.32 5.58
CA TYR A 143 -16.44 -0.98 5.33
C TYR A 143 -15.20 -1.01 4.45
N TYR A 144 -15.24 -0.24 3.37
CA TYR A 144 -14.17 -0.22 2.37
C TYR A 144 -12.79 0.06 2.97
N MET A 145 -12.70 1.02 3.90
CA MET A 145 -11.43 1.41 4.51
C MET A 145 -10.83 0.33 5.41
N LYS A 146 -11.63 -0.63 5.93
CA LYS A 146 -11.07 -1.81 6.62
C LYS A 146 -10.08 -2.55 5.71
N ARG A 147 -10.47 -2.81 4.45
CA ARG A 147 -9.61 -3.43 3.45
C ARG A 147 -8.35 -2.62 3.19
N VAL A 148 -8.48 -1.29 3.11
CA VAL A 148 -7.35 -0.38 2.89
C VAL A 148 -6.35 -0.46 4.04
N TYR A 149 -6.82 -0.45 5.28
CA TYR A 149 -5.94 -0.56 6.45
C TYR A 149 -5.23 -1.92 6.51
N LEU A 150 -5.94 -3.00 6.21
CA LEU A 150 -5.33 -4.33 6.14
C LEU A 150 -4.34 -4.46 4.99
N ALA A 151 -4.57 -3.77 3.87
CA ALA A 151 -3.59 -3.68 2.79
C ALA A 151 -2.30 -2.96 3.23
N CYS A 152 -2.42 -1.91 4.05
CA CYS A 152 -1.26 -1.25 4.65
C CYS A 152 -0.51 -2.18 5.61
N VAL A 153 -1.23 -2.95 6.45
CA VAL A 153 -0.60 -3.97 7.31
C VAL A 153 0.16 -4.98 6.47
N ARG A 154 -0.46 -5.51 5.40
CA ARG A 154 0.19 -6.47 4.51
C ARG A 154 1.41 -5.89 3.79
N SER A 155 1.37 -4.61 3.46
CA SER A 155 2.52 -3.90 2.89
C SER A 155 3.69 -3.79 3.88
N ILE A 156 3.41 -3.61 5.17
CA ILE A 156 4.43 -3.66 6.22
C ILE A 156 4.99 -5.09 6.36
N ASP A 157 4.13 -6.12 6.32
CA ASP A 157 4.60 -7.52 6.35
C ASP A 157 5.57 -7.79 5.20
N LEU A 158 5.27 -7.30 3.98
CA LEU A 158 6.18 -7.40 2.85
C LEU A 158 7.50 -6.69 3.13
N LEU A 159 7.46 -5.44 3.55
CA LEU A 159 8.66 -4.64 3.81
C LEU A 159 9.55 -5.25 4.89
N THR A 160 8.96 -5.78 5.95
CA THR A 160 9.70 -6.41 7.06
C THR A 160 10.15 -7.83 6.77
N SER A 161 9.66 -8.45 5.70
CA SER A 161 10.14 -9.75 5.21
C SER A 161 11.39 -9.64 4.33
N LEU A 162 11.73 -8.42 3.87
CA LEU A 162 12.86 -8.21 2.99
C LEU A 162 14.20 -8.47 3.69
N PRO A 163 15.12 -9.22 3.07
CA PRO A 163 16.44 -9.46 3.65
C PRO A 163 17.22 -8.17 3.93
N GLU A 164 16.98 -7.12 3.14
CA GLU A 164 17.67 -5.82 3.23
C GLU A 164 17.08 -4.90 4.32
N TRP A 165 15.97 -5.26 4.93
CA TRP A 165 15.46 -4.50 6.07
C TRP A 165 16.44 -4.53 7.25
N ASP A 166 16.60 -3.41 7.95
CA ASP A 166 17.52 -3.27 9.09
C ASP A 166 17.03 -3.95 10.38
N GLY A 167 15.84 -4.56 10.35
CA GLY A 167 15.24 -5.28 11.47
C GLY A 167 14.67 -4.36 12.56
N LYS A 168 14.67 -3.06 12.37
CA LYS A 168 14.32 -2.08 13.42
C LYS A 168 13.40 -0.97 12.97
N ASN A 169 13.73 -0.30 11.88
CA ASN A 169 13.10 0.97 11.51
C ASN A 169 12.02 0.73 10.45
N VAL A 170 10.77 1.05 10.83
CA VAL A 170 9.60 1.05 9.96
C VAL A 170 8.96 2.43 10.04
N ILE A 171 8.84 3.08 8.90
CA ILE A 171 8.31 4.43 8.77
C ILE A 171 7.06 4.39 7.91
N VAL A 172 6.03 5.14 8.27
CA VAL A 172 4.85 5.37 7.42
C VAL A 172 4.79 6.86 7.12
N GLN A 173 4.75 7.20 5.84
CA GLN A 173 4.68 8.59 5.38
C GLN A 173 3.42 8.77 4.56
N GLY A 174 2.54 9.65 5.02
CA GLY A 174 1.34 10.08 4.34
C GLY A 174 1.14 11.58 4.50
N GLY A 175 0.24 12.18 3.71
CA GLY A 175 -0.10 13.60 3.77
C GLY A 175 -1.34 13.91 2.95
#